data_d1d0bae6dfdc0cd4ce7a55ff4c7b87be
#
_entry.id   d1d0bae6dfdc0cd4ce7a55ff4c7b87be
#
_cell.length_a   1.000
_cell.length_b   1.000
_cell.length_c   1.000
_cell.angle_alpha   90.00
_cell.angle_beta   90.00
_cell.angle_gamma   90.00
#
_symmetry.space_group_name_H-M   'P 1'
#
loop_
_entity.id
_entity.type
_entity.pdbx_description
1 polymer ?
#
loop_
_entity_poly.entity_id
_entity_poly.type
_entity_poly.pdbx_seq_one_letter_code
_entity_poly.pdbx_strand_id
1 'polypeptide(L)'
;MSQGGNANINGARLEKRVEYLLTALNFTFAKQHKYTSIYGHKAQMDFYIEDLDLAIECKNQEGAGSVAEKIPYVMEAFLQHPAKNGLLIFGGSYWATKPGIKAWAESRAKQSGKHIQVIYEQDLERWLEQTSSRKAA
;
A
#
# COMPACT_ATOMS: atom_id res chain seq x y z
N MET A 1 14.95 -14.18 18.53
CA MET A 1 13.92 -14.22 17.49
C MET A 1 14.51 -13.78 16.15
N SER A 2 14.14 -14.43 15.09
CA SER A 2 14.66 -14.10 13.76
C SER A 2 14.11 -12.75 13.27
N GLN A 3 14.84 -12.12 12.35
CA GLN A 3 14.37 -10.89 11.70
C GLN A 3 13.04 -11.11 10.96
N GLY A 4 12.84 -12.31 10.40
CA GLY A 4 11.59 -12.66 9.73
C GLY A 4 10.39 -12.55 10.65
N GLY A 5 10.52 -13.00 11.92
CA GLY A 5 9.45 -12.88 12.90
C GLY A 5 9.10 -11.44 13.21
N ASN A 6 10.12 -10.59 13.37
CA ASN A 6 9.90 -9.16 13.64
C ASN A 6 9.29 -8.45 12.44
N ALA A 7 9.73 -8.78 11.23
CA ALA A 7 9.19 -8.20 10.00
C ALA A 7 7.71 -8.57 9.85
N ASN A 8 7.33 -9.81 10.14
CA ASN A 8 5.93 -10.24 10.07
C ASN A 8 5.05 -9.52 11.09
N ILE A 9 5.55 -9.33 12.31
CA ILE A 9 4.82 -8.62 13.36
C ILE A 9 4.59 -7.16 12.93
N ASN A 10 5.60 -6.50 12.40
CA ASN A 10 5.51 -5.10 11.97
C ASN A 10 4.58 -4.95 10.77
N GLY A 11 4.61 -5.88 9.82
CA GLY A 11 3.71 -5.89 8.69
C GLY A 11 2.25 -6.05 9.13
N ALA A 12 2.00 -6.98 10.04
CA ALA A 12 0.66 -7.20 10.59
C ALA A 12 0.17 -5.96 11.35
N ARG A 13 1.05 -5.26 12.05
CA ARG A 13 0.70 -4.02 12.74
C ARG A 13 0.17 -2.97 11.78
N LEU A 14 0.88 -2.75 10.69
CA LEU A 14 0.47 -1.75 9.69
C LEU A 14 -0.86 -2.14 9.05
N GLU A 15 -1.03 -3.40 8.66
CA GLU A 15 -2.28 -3.86 8.08
C GLU A 15 -3.45 -3.69 9.04
N LYS A 16 -3.26 -3.97 10.34
CA LYS A 16 -4.31 -3.79 11.35
C LYS A 16 -4.68 -2.32 11.50
N ARG A 17 -3.71 -1.41 11.44
CA ARG A 17 -3.99 0.02 11.50
C ARG A 17 -4.79 0.47 10.31
N VAL A 18 -4.43 0.02 9.11
CA VAL A 18 -5.18 0.35 7.89
C VAL A 18 -6.60 -0.16 8.00
N GLU A 19 -6.79 -1.41 8.40
CA GLU A 19 -8.12 -2.00 8.58
C GLU A 19 -8.93 -1.21 9.59
N TYR A 20 -8.33 -0.83 10.72
CA TYR A 20 -9.01 -0.03 11.73
C TYR A 20 -9.50 1.30 11.15
N LEU A 21 -8.64 2.01 10.43
CA LEU A 21 -9.01 3.31 9.87
C LEU A 21 -10.08 3.19 8.78
N LEU A 22 -9.98 2.18 7.93
CA LEU A 22 -11.00 1.94 6.90
C LEU A 22 -12.36 1.66 7.54
N THR A 23 -12.38 0.86 8.60
CA THR A 23 -13.61 0.54 9.33
C THR A 23 -14.17 1.79 10.02
N ALA A 24 -13.30 2.52 10.73
CA ALA A 24 -13.72 3.71 11.48
C ALA A 24 -14.29 4.80 10.58
N LEU A 25 -13.80 4.91 9.35
CA LEU A 25 -14.26 5.90 8.38
C LEU A 25 -15.35 5.36 7.45
N ASN A 26 -15.89 4.19 7.77
CA ASN A 26 -17.04 3.58 7.09
C ASN A 26 -16.78 3.23 5.61
N PHE A 27 -15.55 2.88 5.27
CA PHE A 27 -15.28 2.33 3.96
C PHE A 27 -15.72 0.87 3.89
N THR A 28 -16.31 0.47 2.79
CA THR A 28 -16.56 -0.93 2.48
C THR A 28 -15.36 -1.46 1.71
N PHE A 29 -14.71 -2.49 2.23
CA PHE A 29 -13.47 -2.99 1.64
C PHE A 29 -13.35 -4.50 1.74
N ALA A 30 -12.52 -5.07 0.87
CA ALA A 30 -12.13 -6.48 0.91
C ALA A 30 -10.67 -6.56 1.34
N LYS A 31 -10.34 -7.62 2.09
CA LYS A 31 -8.95 -7.91 2.48
C LYS A 31 -8.39 -9.00 1.57
N GLN A 32 -7.09 -8.96 1.35
CA GLN A 32 -6.39 -9.98 0.57
C GLN A 32 -7.05 -10.19 -0.79
N HIS A 33 -7.23 -9.10 -1.51
CA HIS A 33 -7.94 -9.11 -2.80
C HIS A 33 -7.11 -9.79 -3.88
N LYS A 34 -7.64 -10.86 -4.46
CA LYS A 34 -6.91 -11.73 -5.38
C LYS A 34 -6.81 -11.14 -6.78
N TYR A 35 -5.68 -11.36 -7.42
CA TYR A 35 -5.44 -11.01 -8.81
C TYR A 35 -4.36 -11.95 -9.38
N THR A 36 -4.11 -11.86 -10.68
CA THR A 36 -3.06 -12.64 -11.33
C THR A 36 -1.79 -11.80 -11.45
N SER A 37 -0.68 -12.29 -10.91
CA SER A 37 0.61 -11.58 -10.92
C SER A 37 1.22 -11.55 -12.32
N ILE A 38 2.31 -10.77 -12.47
CA ILE A 38 3.07 -10.71 -13.73
C ILE A 38 3.61 -12.06 -14.14
N TYR A 39 3.75 -13.00 -13.20
CA TYR A 39 4.23 -14.37 -13.48
C TYR A 39 3.09 -15.35 -13.79
N GLY A 40 1.85 -14.88 -13.84
CA GLY A 40 0.68 -15.73 -14.10
C GLY A 40 0.24 -16.52 -12.87
N HIS A 41 0.73 -16.21 -11.69
CA HIS A 41 0.36 -16.88 -10.45
C HIS A 41 -0.67 -16.07 -9.67
N LYS A 42 -1.41 -16.74 -8.78
CA LYS A 42 -2.33 -16.07 -7.88
C LYS A 42 -1.54 -15.19 -6.91
N ALA A 43 -1.98 -13.93 -6.75
CA ALA A 43 -1.40 -12.97 -5.83
C ALA A 43 -2.51 -12.22 -5.12
N GLN A 44 -2.16 -11.41 -4.12
CA GLN A 44 -3.15 -10.67 -3.32
C GLN A 44 -2.65 -9.26 -3.07
N MET A 45 -3.56 -8.29 -3.19
CA MET A 45 -3.37 -6.96 -2.63
C MET A 45 -3.92 -6.96 -1.21
N ASP A 46 -3.31 -6.20 -0.32
CA ASP A 46 -3.72 -6.20 1.08
C ASP A 46 -5.17 -5.78 1.26
N PHE A 47 -5.62 -4.76 0.51
CA PHE A 47 -7.01 -4.27 0.58
C PHE A 47 -7.48 -3.82 -0.80
N TYR A 48 -8.80 -3.83 -0.98
CA TYR A 48 -9.44 -3.28 -2.17
C TYR A 48 -10.74 -2.57 -1.77
N ILE A 49 -10.92 -1.34 -2.24
CA ILE A 49 -12.12 -0.56 -1.99
C ILE A 49 -12.85 -0.43 -3.33
N GLU A 50 -13.95 -1.15 -3.48
CA GLU A 50 -14.69 -1.23 -4.75
C GLU A 50 -15.23 0.14 -5.20
N ASP A 51 -15.81 0.90 -4.28
CA ASP A 51 -16.40 2.20 -4.61
C ASP A 51 -15.38 3.18 -5.19
N LEU A 52 -14.11 3.03 -4.85
CA LEU A 52 -13.03 3.89 -5.32
C LEU A 52 -12.21 3.23 -6.42
N ASP A 53 -12.49 1.98 -6.72
CA ASP A 53 -11.66 1.15 -7.59
C ASP A 53 -10.19 1.29 -7.20
N LEU A 54 -9.91 1.08 -5.91
CA LEU A 54 -8.63 1.36 -5.29
C LEU A 54 -8.04 0.11 -4.64
N ALA A 55 -6.87 -0.31 -5.13
CA ALA A 55 -6.08 -1.37 -4.49
C ALA A 55 -5.08 -0.72 -3.52
N ILE A 56 -4.91 -1.33 -2.35
CA ILE A 56 -4.01 -0.81 -1.31
C ILE A 56 -3.00 -1.88 -0.95
N GLU A 57 -1.73 -1.49 -0.90
CA GLU A 57 -0.65 -2.36 -0.46
C GLU A 57 0.14 -1.68 0.64
N CYS A 58 0.49 -2.44 1.67
CA CYS A 58 1.18 -1.94 2.85
C CYS A 58 2.58 -2.54 2.91
N LYS A 59 3.60 -1.71 3.10
CA LYS A 59 4.98 -2.16 3.30
C LYS A 59 5.56 -1.48 4.52
N ASN A 60 5.97 -2.29 5.50
CA ASN A 60 6.50 -1.80 6.77
C ASN A 60 7.98 -2.17 6.91
N GLN A 61 8.79 -1.19 7.34
CA GLN A 61 10.19 -1.45 7.67
C GLN A 61 10.64 -0.47 8.75
N GLU A 62 11.08 -1.01 9.90
CA GLU A 62 11.46 -0.21 11.06
C GLU A 62 12.94 0.15 11.10
N GLY A 63 13.77 -0.48 10.36
CA GLY A 63 15.20 -0.23 10.31
C GLY A 63 15.76 -0.81 9.04
N ALA A 64 17.05 -1.07 9.01
CA ALA A 64 17.66 -1.70 7.85
C ALA A 64 17.03 -3.06 7.60
N GLY A 65 16.78 -3.39 6.33
CA GLY A 65 16.17 -4.66 5.94
C GLY A 65 15.98 -4.71 4.45
N SER A 66 15.27 -5.74 3.97
CA SER A 66 15.14 -6.04 2.56
C SER A 66 13.81 -5.62 1.93
N VAL A 67 12.91 -5.03 2.70
CA VAL A 67 11.59 -4.67 2.15
C VAL A 67 11.71 -3.64 1.02
N ALA A 68 12.67 -2.72 1.14
CA ALA A 68 12.90 -1.71 0.10
C ALA A 68 13.18 -2.32 -1.27
N GLU A 69 13.85 -3.49 -1.31
CA GLU A 69 14.18 -4.17 -2.55
C GLU A 69 12.95 -4.69 -3.28
N LYS A 70 11.83 -4.84 -2.57
CA LYS A 70 10.58 -5.36 -3.13
C LYS A 70 9.72 -4.27 -3.78
N ILE A 71 10.08 -3.01 -3.61
CA ILE A 71 9.24 -1.90 -4.11
C ILE A 71 9.06 -1.93 -5.63
N PRO A 72 10.11 -2.21 -6.44
CA PRO A 72 9.89 -2.33 -7.88
C PRO A 72 8.85 -3.40 -8.23
N TYR A 73 8.90 -4.55 -7.57
CA TYR A 73 7.90 -5.61 -7.78
C TYR A 73 6.50 -5.14 -7.37
N VAL A 74 6.41 -4.43 -6.24
CA VAL A 74 5.12 -3.90 -5.76
C VAL A 74 4.51 -2.95 -6.80
N MET A 75 5.33 -2.08 -7.39
CA MET A 75 4.84 -1.16 -8.41
C MET A 75 4.33 -1.93 -9.65
N GLU A 76 5.05 -2.96 -10.08
CA GLU A 76 4.56 -3.80 -11.18
C GLU A 76 3.27 -4.54 -10.79
N ALA A 77 3.14 -4.94 -9.51
CA ALA A 77 1.91 -5.57 -9.02
C ALA A 77 0.71 -4.63 -9.15
N PHE A 78 0.88 -3.35 -8.81
CA PHE A 78 -0.18 -2.36 -9.03
C PHE A 78 -0.57 -2.23 -10.50
N LEU A 79 0.40 -2.27 -11.39
CA LEU A 79 0.13 -2.18 -12.83
C LEU A 79 -0.60 -3.40 -13.35
N GLN A 80 -0.33 -4.56 -12.77
CA GLN A 80 -0.97 -5.82 -13.15
C GLN A 80 -2.38 -5.94 -12.56
N HIS A 81 -2.61 -5.40 -11.37
CA HIS A 81 -3.92 -5.46 -10.72
C HIS A 81 -4.97 -4.71 -11.55
N PRO A 82 -6.21 -5.22 -11.64
CA PRO A 82 -7.24 -4.59 -12.48
C PRO A 82 -7.77 -3.26 -11.96
N ALA A 83 -7.57 -2.92 -10.68
CA ALA A 83 -8.03 -1.64 -10.14
C ALA A 83 -7.39 -0.47 -10.88
N LYS A 84 -8.17 0.56 -11.15
CA LYS A 84 -7.68 1.76 -11.84
C LYS A 84 -6.77 2.60 -10.95
N ASN A 85 -6.96 2.52 -9.63
CA ASN A 85 -6.25 3.34 -8.66
C ASN A 85 -5.49 2.47 -7.69
N GLY A 86 -4.34 2.96 -7.23
CA GLY A 86 -3.52 2.26 -6.24
C GLY A 86 -3.05 3.20 -5.15
N LEU A 87 -2.86 2.66 -3.96
CA LEU A 87 -2.29 3.36 -2.82
C LEU A 87 -1.24 2.47 -2.16
N LEU A 88 0.01 2.90 -2.19
CA LEU A 88 1.11 2.24 -1.51
C LEU A 88 1.41 2.99 -0.22
N ILE A 89 1.35 2.28 0.91
CA ILE A 89 1.55 2.87 2.24
C ILE A 89 2.85 2.36 2.83
N PHE A 90 3.75 3.28 3.14
CA PHE A 90 5.02 2.99 3.80
C PHE A 90 4.89 3.21 5.30
N GLY A 91 4.95 2.14 6.09
CA GLY A 91 4.95 2.19 7.54
C GLY A 91 6.33 1.94 8.12
N GLY A 92 6.54 2.44 9.33
CA GLY A 92 7.82 2.30 10.01
C GLY A 92 8.78 3.44 9.72
N SER A 93 9.88 3.48 10.47
CA SER A 93 10.81 4.62 10.47
C SER A 93 11.81 4.63 9.32
N TYR A 94 11.99 3.49 8.65
CA TYR A 94 13.04 3.34 7.64
C TYR A 94 12.89 4.29 6.45
N TRP A 95 11.68 4.45 5.96
CA TRP A 95 11.41 5.14 4.68
C TRP A 95 11.81 6.60 4.68
N ALA A 96 11.67 7.27 5.83
CA ALA A 96 12.08 8.67 5.97
C ALA A 96 13.60 8.84 5.83
N THR A 97 14.37 7.79 6.10
CA THR A 97 15.84 7.83 5.95
C THR A 97 16.29 7.65 4.51
N LYS A 98 15.40 7.18 3.62
CA LYS A 98 15.69 6.91 2.22
C LYS A 98 14.58 7.48 1.33
N PRO A 99 14.44 8.82 1.28
CA PRO A 99 13.32 9.44 0.55
C PRO A 99 13.32 9.16 -0.95
N GLY A 100 14.46 8.75 -1.49
CA GLY A 100 14.56 8.37 -2.91
C GLY A 100 13.69 7.18 -3.29
N ILE A 101 13.33 6.31 -2.34
CA ILE A 101 12.49 5.15 -2.62
C ILE A 101 11.06 5.61 -2.97
N LYS A 102 10.49 6.51 -2.16
CA LYS A 102 9.17 7.07 -2.44
C LYS A 102 9.18 7.86 -3.75
N ALA A 103 10.21 8.68 -3.96
CA ALA A 103 10.35 9.47 -5.19
C ALA A 103 10.43 8.57 -6.42
N TRP A 104 11.17 7.46 -6.33
CA TRP A 104 11.25 6.50 -7.44
C TRP A 104 9.90 5.87 -7.73
N ALA A 105 9.20 5.43 -6.68
CA ALA A 105 7.88 4.80 -6.85
C ALA A 105 6.88 5.78 -7.47
N GLU A 106 6.87 7.04 -7.04
CA GLU A 106 6.00 8.07 -7.61
C GLU A 106 6.33 8.33 -9.08
N SER A 107 7.61 8.35 -9.41
CA SER A 107 8.06 8.54 -10.80
C SER A 107 7.62 7.36 -11.67
N ARG A 108 7.76 6.13 -11.16
CA ARG A 108 7.33 4.93 -11.88
C ARG A 108 5.82 4.95 -12.12
N ALA A 109 5.05 5.34 -11.12
CA ALA A 109 3.60 5.47 -11.24
C ALA A 109 3.24 6.47 -12.35
N LYS A 110 3.88 7.63 -12.34
CA LYS A 110 3.64 8.67 -13.33
C LYS A 110 3.96 8.19 -14.74
N GLN A 111 5.09 7.49 -14.91
CA GLN A 111 5.48 6.94 -16.21
C GLN A 111 4.48 5.93 -16.75
N SER A 112 3.84 5.17 -15.86
CA SER A 112 2.88 4.14 -16.26
C SER A 112 1.55 4.72 -16.75
N GLY A 113 1.23 5.94 -16.36
CA GLY A 113 -0.07 6.56 -16.63
C GLY A 113 -1.18 6.08 -15.71
N LYS A 114 -0.93 5.10 -14.85
CA LYS A 114 -1.92 4.62 -13.89
C LYS A 114 -1.88 5.47 -12.63
N HIS A 115 -3.04 5.73 -12.04
CA HIS A 115 -3.14 6.58 -10.86
C HIS A 115 -2.78 5.81 -9.60
N ILE A 116 -1.50 5.85 -9.24
CA ILE A 116 -0.96 5.19 -8.05
C ILE A 116 -0.33 6.25 -7.17
N GLN A 117 -0.76 6.33 -5.92
CA GLN A 117 -0.22 7.26 -4.94
C GLN A 117 0.64 6.51 -3.92
N VAL A 118 1.65 7.18 -3.40
CA VAL A 118 2.56 6.62 -2.40
C VAL A 118 2.57 7.58 -1.22
N ILE A 119 2.26 7.07 -0.03
CA ILE A 119 2.21 7.90 1.17
C ILE A 119 2.95 7.22 2.32
N TYR A 120 3.38 8.03 3.29
CA TYR A 120 3.86 7.51 4.57
C TYR A 120 2.67 7.26 5.48
N GLU A 121 2.81 6.31 6.39
CA GLU A 121 1.74 5.95 7.33
C GLU A 121 1.21 7.17 8.10
N GLN A 122 2.08 8.11 8.45
CA GLN A 122 1.68 9.30 9.20
C GLN A 122 0.64 10.15 8.46
N ASP A 123 0.56 10.03 7.14
CA ASP A 123 -0.39 10.79 6.33
C ASP A 123 -1.66 10.01 6.00
N LEU A 124 -1.74 8.75 6.43
CA LEU A 124 -2.83 7.85 6.03
C LEU A 124 -4.19 8.33 6.51
N GLU A 125 -4.31 8.68 7.79
CA GLU A 125 -5.60 9.10 8.35
C GLU A 125 -6.15 10.31 7.61
N ARG A 126 -5.30 11.32 7.40
CA ARG A 126 -5.68 12.52 6.66
C ARG A 126 -6.06 12.19 5.22
N TRP A 127 -5.30 11.33 4.57
CA TRP A 127 -5.57 10.92 3.20
C TRP A 127 -6.94 10.25 3.10
N LEU A 128 -7.24 9.35 4.03
CA LEU A 128 -8.52 8.64 4.05
C LEU A 128 -9.68 9.59 4.37
N GLU A 129 -9.49 10.52 5.30
CA GLU A 129 -10.52 11.51 5.63
C GLU A 129 -10.86 12.39 4.45
N GLN A 130 -9.86 12.86 3.71
CA GLN A 130 -10.06 13.68 2.52
C GLN A 130 -10.77 12.90 1.43
N THR A 131 -10.40 11.64 1.26
CA THR A 131 -11.03 10.76 0.26
C THR A 131 -12.48 10.45 0.63
N SER A 132 -12.74 10.21 1.92
CA SER A 132 -14.09 9.98 2.43
C SER A 132 -14.97 11.21 2.22
N SER A 133 -14.45 12.41 2.48
CA SER A 133 -15.18 13.67 2.28
C SER A 133 -15.53 13.87 0.81
N ARG A 134 -14.63 13.58 -0.10
CA ARG A 134 -14.90 13.67 -1.55
C ARG A 134 -15.97 12.69 -1.97
N LYS A 135 -15.97 11.48 -1.40
CA LYS A 135 -16.97 10.47 -1.70
C LYS A 135 -18.34 10.91 -1.22
N ALA A 136 -18.43 11.57 -0.05
CA ALA A 136 -19.67 12.04 0.53
C ALA A 136 -20.26 13.24 -0.26
N ALA A 137 -19.40 13.99 -0.92
CA ALA A 137 -19.83 15.12 -1.75
C ALA A 137 -20.36 14.62 -3.08
#